data_7ad98e7ad8fc65d8b65201fb275bbc40
#
_entry.id   7ad98e7ad8fc65d8b65201fb275bbc40
#
_cell.length_a   1.000
_cell.length_b   1.000
_cell.length_c   1.000
_cell.angle_alpha   90.00
_cell.angle_beta   90.00
_cell.angle_gamma   90.00
#
_symmetry.space_group_name_H-M   'P 1'
#
loop_
_entity.id
_entity.type
_entity.pdbx_description
1 polymer ?
#
loop_
_entity_poly.entity_id
_entity_poly.type
_entity_poly.pdbx_seq_one_letter_code
_entity_poly.pdbx_strand_id
1 'polypeptide(L)'
;MSYLGLNTTTDDHAAKASPADVRRKNRQLIFRLLFPTNQYSRAELGRRTGLSRVAVSDVVGRMLEEGLLRETGQAPSGGKGKRGTLLSIDIDRLRIISIDLTQEHLLHGAVTNLLGQPLRHAEVTLNTGSFVSVDVIIELIEKMLGMSDGEVIGIGVASPGVVDNGVVRSSTMRGWNNLDLSTPIAEHFGLEVNVSNDATAAMLTERFFGQGGPNMLFVRIERGIGSAILLSDTPVIGELHAAGELGHISIDLDGPLCPCGKHGCLETMISGTALKKQLSAADVEQHQNI
;
A
#
# COMPACT_ATOMS: atom_id res chain seq x y z
N MET A 1 -1.49 5.30 15.76
CA MET A 1 -2.87 5.73 15.35
C MET A 1 -3.03 5.46 13.86
N SER A 2 -3.88 4.49 13.46
CA SER A 2 -4.06 4.15 12.04
C SER A 2 -4.74 5.28 11.27
N TYR A 3 -4.02 5.97 10.40
CA TYR A 3 -4.54 7.06 9.58
C TYR A 3 -5.47 6.58 8.47
N LEU A 4 -5.33 5.36 7.99
CA LEU A 4 -6.10 4.83 6.85
C LEU A 4 -7.12 3.75 7.20
N GLY A 5 -7.15 3.23 8.43
CA GLY A 5 -8.20 2.33 8.92
C GLY A 5 -8.48 1.10 8.05
N LEU A 6 -7.43 0.51 7.45
CA LEU A 6 -7.52 -0.71 6.66
C LEU A 6 -7.37 -1.97 7.53
N ASN A 7 -7.61 -1.88 8.85
CA ASN A 7 -7.69 -3.08 9.68
C ASN A 7 -9.00 -3.81 9.39
N THR A 8 -8.91 -4.85 8.61
CA THR A 8 -9.95 -5.84 8.36
C THR A 8 -9.93 -6.94 9.44
N THR A 9 -10.00 -6.58 10.71
CA THR A 9 -10.40 -7.56 11.72
C THR A 9 -11.91 -7.48 11.86
N THR A 10 -12.59 -8.47 11.34
CA THR A 10 -13.99 -8.78 11.60
C THR A 10 -14.10 -9.34 13.03
N ASP A 11 -13.96 -8.49 14.04
CA ASP A 11 -14.48 -8.78 15.37
C ASP A 11 -15.89 -8.20 15.47
N ASP A 12 -16.86 -9.02 15.11
CA ASP A 12 -18.29 -8.74 15.19
C ASP A 12 -18.81 -9.04 16.61
N HIS A 13 -18.16 -8.42 17.59
CA HIS A 13 -18.75 -8.26 18.92
C HIS A 13 -19.22 -6.81 19.05
N ALA A 14 -20.54 -6.62 19.14
CA ALA A 14 -21.22 -5.35 19.34
C ALA A 14 -20.81 -4.66 20.67
N ALA A 15 -19.54 -4.34 20.81
CA ALA A 15 -19.05 -3.40 21.79
C ALA A 15 -19.56 -2.00 21.41
N LYS A 16 -20.23 -1.31 22.33
CA LYS A 16 -20.64 0.09 22.12
C LYS A 16 -19.42 0.89 21.67
N ALA A 17 -19.49 1.44 20.44
CA ALA A 17 -18.41 2.25 19.89
C ALA A 17 -18.05 3.38 20.86
N SER A 18 -16.79 3.46 21.27
CA SER A 18 -16.34 4.52 22.15
C SER A 18 -16.42 5.88 21.43
N PRO A 19 -16.48 7.00 22.15
CA PRO A 19 -16.42 8.32 21.54
C PRO A 19 -15.13 8.51 20.69
N ALA A 20 -14.05 7.81 21.01
CA ALA A 20 -12.81 7.80 20.23
C ALA A 20 -12.98 7.07 18.90
N ASP A 21 -13.68 5.93 18.89
CA ASP A 21 -13.96 5.16 17.67
C ASP A 21 -14.88 5.93 16.72
N VAL A 22 -15.89 6.61 17.27
CA VAL A 22 -16.79 7.46 16.47
C VAL A 22 -15.99 8.60 15.82
N ARG A 23 -15.11 9.27 16.57
CA ARG A 23 -14.27 10.34 16.02
C ARG A 23 -13.31 9.81 14.95
N ARG A 24 -12.68 8.64 15.16
CA ARG A 24 -11.83 7.99 14.19
C ARG A 24 -12.59 7.68 12.89
N LYS A 25 -13.79 7.10 12.97
CA LYS A 25 -14.65 6.83 11.81
C LYS A 25 -15.02 8.10 11.07
N ASN A 26 -15.42 9.16 11.78
CA ASN A 26 -15.78 10.44 11.17
C ASN A 26 -14.58 11.07 10.45
N ARG A 27 -13.38 11.00 11.04
CA ARG A 27 -12.13 11.45 10.41
C ARG A 27 -11.85 10.69 9.12
N GLN A 28 -11.97 9.37 9.13
CA GLN A 28 -11.79 8.53 7.95
C GLN A 28 -12.78 8.87 6.83
N LEU A 29 -14.05 9.11 7.16
CA LEU A 29 -15.06 9.52 6.17
C LEU A 29 -14.70 10.85 5.50
N ILE A 30 -14.30 11.84 6.28
CA ILE A 30 -13.89 13.15 5.75
C ILE A 30 -12.61 13.02 4.91
N PHE A 31 -11.60 12.28 5.41
CA PHE A 31 -10.36 12.05 4.68
C PHE A 31 -10.62 11.39 3.33
N ARG A 32 -11.38 10.30 3.28
CA ARG A 32 -11.71 9.58 2.05
C ARG A 32 -12.42 10.45 1.00
N LEU A 33 -13.28 11.37 1.43
CA LEU A 33 -13.93 12.30 0.51
C LEU A 33 -12.97 13.33 -0.08
N LEU A 34 -12.00 13.80 0.71
CA LEU A 34 -11.03 14.80 0.27
C LEU A 34 -9.86 14.18 -0.50
N PHE A 35 -9.50 12.93 -0.19
CA PHE A 35 -8.39 12.23 -0.82
C PHE A 35 -8.74 11.77 -2.25
N PRO A 36 -7.83 11.81 -3.20
CA PRO A 36 -6.50 12.40 -3.08
C PRO A 36 -6.46 13.93 -3.25
N THR A 37 -7.36 14.53 -4.04
CA THR A 37 -7.25 15.95 -4.46
C THR A 37 -8.57 16.70 -4.48
N ASN A 38 -9.64 16.11 -3.94
CA ASN A 38 -10.94 16.75 -3.90
C ASN A 38 -10.98 17.94 -2.93
N GLN A 39 -11.86 18.89 -3.23
CA GLN A 39 -12.06 20.08 -2.42
C GLN A 39 -13.55 20.24 -2.06
N TYR A 40 -13.85 20.31 -0.78
CA TYR A 40 -15.21 20.50 -0.28
C TYR A 40 -15.25 21.51 0.86
N SER A 41 -16.36 22.24 0.96
CA SER A 41 -16.65 23.05 2.15
C SER A 41 -17.17 22.17 3.30
N ARG A 42 -17.08 22.68 4.57
CA ARG A 42 -17.64 21.98 5.74
C ARG A 42 -19.10 21.59 5.54
N ALA A 43 -19.90 22.47 4.88
CA ALA A 43 -21.29 22.19 4.58
C ALA A 43 -21.46 21.03 3.59
N GLU A 44 -20.60 20.96 2.57
CA GLU A 44 -20.61 19.87 1.60
C GLU A 44 -20.17 18.55 2.23
N LEU A 45 -19.12 18.57 3.05
CA LEU A 45 -18.69 17.41 3.81
C LEU A 45 -19.82 16.86 4.70
N GLY A 46 -20.56 17.74 5.39
CA GLY A 46 -21.71 17.33 6.18
C GLY A 46 -22.79 16.65 5.34
N ARG A 47 -23.13 17.19 4.16
CA ARG A 47 -24.13 16.59 3.26
C ARG A 47 -23.69 15.21 2.76
N ARG A 48 -22.41 15.07 2.38
CA ARG A 48 -21.88 13.82 1.79
C ARG A 48 -21.67 12.72 2.82
N THR A 49 -21.26 13.08 4.04
CA THR A 49 -21.02 12.12 5.12
C THR A 49 -22.22 11.80 5.98
N GLY A 50 -23.28 12.64 5.93
CA GLY A 50 -24.38 12.57 6.87
C GLY A 50 -24.06 13.06 8.29
N LEU A 51 -22.85 13.60 8.52
CA LEU A 51 -22.43 14.10 9.82
C LEU A 51 -23.09 15.44 10.16
N SER A 52 -23.36 15.64 11.46
CA SER A 52 -23.85 16.93 11.95
C SER A 52 -22.80 18.05 11.74
N ARG A 53 -23.26 19.29 11.66
CA ARG A 53 -22.39 20.46 11.51
C ARG A 53 -21.33 20.55 12.61
N VAL A 54 -21.70 20.20 13.84
CA VAL A 54 -20.79 20.19 15.00
C VAL A 54 -19.72 19.13 14.82
N ALA A 55 -20.09 17.89 14.44
CA ALA A 55 -19.16 16.80 14.24
C ALA A 55 -18.16 17.11 13.10
N VAL A 56 -18.64 17.67 11.96
CA VAL A 56 -17.75 18.10 10.88
C VAL A 56 -16.78 19.18 11.35
N SER A 57 -17.26 20.18 12.11
CA SER A 57 -16.41 21.28 12.57
C SER A 57 -15.35 20.83 13.56
N ASP A 58 -15.67 19.92 14.49
CA ASP A 58 -14.70 19.35 15.44
C ASP A 58 -13.62 18.54 14.69
N VAL A 59 -14.04 17.63 13.82
CA VAL A 59 -13.09 16.79 13.08
C VAL A 59 -12.20 17.61 12.14
N VAL A 60 -12.78 18.52 11.36
CA VAL A 60 -12.04 19.39 10.44
C VAL A 60 -11.09 20.32 11.20
N GLY A 61 -11.51 20.87 12.35
CA GLY A 61 -10.67 21.71 13.19
C GLY A 61 -9.38 20.98 13.58
N ARG A 62 -9.49 19.78 14.12
CA ARG A 62 -8.35 18.94 14.49
C ARG A 62 -7.44 18.58 13.31
N MET A 63 -8.05 18.21 12.18
CA MET A 63 -7.28 17.86 10.97
C MET A 63 -6.51 19.07 10.41
N LEU A 64 -7.03 20.29 10.58
CA LEU A 64 -6.31 21.53 10.25
C LEU A 64 -5.17 21.81 11.25
N GLU A 65 -5.41 21.65 12.55
CA GLU A 65 -4.39 21.80 13.60
C GLU A 65 -3.23 20.82 13.42
N GLU A 66 -3.53 19.58 13.06
CA GLU A 66 -2.54 18.54 12.75
C GLU A 66 -1.84 18.78 11.40
N GLY A 67 -2.31 19.72 10.58
CA GLY A 67 -1.77 20.00 9.25
C GLY A 67 -2.08 18.94 8.19
N LEU A 68 -3.08 18.08 8.44
CA LEU A 68 -3.56 17.12 7.46
C LEU A 68 -4.44 17.77 6.41
N LEU A 69 -5.12 18.86 6.76
CA LEU A 69 -5.93 19.67 5.86
C LEU A 69 -5.39 21.09 5.76
N ARG A 70 -5.72 21.73 4.63
CA ARG A 70 -5.50 23.18 4.41
C ARG A 70 -6.76 23.82 3.83
N GLU A 71 -6.90 25.12 4.06
CA GLU A 71 -7.92 25.94 3.41
C GLU A 71 -7.40 26.44 2.06
N THR A 72 -8.16 26.20 0.98
CA THR A 72 -7.71 26.44 -0.42
C THR A 72 -8.44 27.60 -1.11
N GLY A 73 -9.40 28.23 -0.43
CA GLY A 73 -10.18 29.33 -1.00
C GLY A 73 -11.65 29.27 -0.65
N GLN A 74 -12.48 29.95 -1.43
CA GLN A 74 -13.92 29.99 -1.22
C GLN A 74 -14.65 29.17 -2.29
N ALA A 75 -15.71 28.48 -1.90
CA ALA A 75 -16.59 27.77 -2.82
C ALA A 75 -17.20 28.74 -3.87
N PRO A 76 -17.42 28.25 -5.09
CA PRO A 76 -18.16 29.05 -6.11
C PRO A 76 -19.50 29.56 -5.54
N SER A 77 -19.90 30.75 -5.97
CA SER A 77 -21.15 31.34 -5.51
C SER A 77 -22.35 30.57 -6.11
N GLY A 78 -23.04 29.81 -5.27
CA GLY A 78 -24.22 29.01 -5.66
C GLY A 78 -25.51 29.45 -5.00
N GLY A 79 -25.68 30.71 -4.54
CA GLY A 79 -26.90 31.17 -3.91
C GLY A 79 -26.73 32.29 -2.89
N LYS A 80 -27.83 32.69 -2.22
CA LYS A 80 -27.82 33.67 -1.13
C LYS A 80 -27.16 33.07 0.12
N GLY A 81 -26.02 33.60 0.56
CA GLY A 81 -25.32 33.21 1.79
C GLY A 81 -23.82 33.46 1.76
N LYS A 82 -23.16 33.41 2.94
CA LYS A 82 -21.68 33.48 3.04
C LYS A 82 -21.05 32.27 2.36
N ARG A 83 -20.10 32.51 1.49
CA ARG A 83 -19.35 31.43 0.81
C ARG A 83 -18.63 30.55 1.83
N GLY A 84 -18.71 29.25 1.65
CA GLY A 84 -17.97 28.31 2.48
C GLY A 84 -16.49 28.26 2.07
N THR A 85 -15.59 28.16 3.04
CA THR A 85 -14.18 27.90 2.78
C THR A 85 -14.01 26.47 2.27
N LEU A 86 -13.27 26.30 1.18
CA LEU A 86 -12.89 25.00 0.64
C LEU A 86 -11.72 24.42 1.45
N LEU A 87 -11.78 23.13 1.65
CA LEU A 87 -10.79 22.32 2.34
C LEU A 87 -10.23 21.28 1.38
N SER A 88 -8.94 21.06 1.43
CA SER A 88 -8.26 19.96 0.76
C SER A 88 -7.26 19.29 1.72
N ILE A 89 -6.77 18.12 1.37
CA ILE A 89 -5.62 17.53 2.05
C ILE A 89 -4.40 18.40 1.77
N ASP A 90 -3.58 18.63 2.81
CA ASP A 90 -2.26 19.26 2.64
C ASP A 90 -1.25 18.18 2.28
N ILE A 91 -1.08 17.96 0.98
CA ILE A 91 -0.26 16.88 0.45
C ILE A 91 1.24 17.06 0.65
N ASP A 92 1.68 18.31 0.89
CA ASP A 92 3.09 18.67 0.89
C ASP A 92 3.67 18.90 2.29
N ARG A 93 2.84 18.93 3.32
CA ARG A 93 3.29 19.18 4.69
C ARG A 93 3.81 17.92 5.37
N LEU A 94 3.12 16.81 5.19
CA LEU A 94 3.41 15.55 5.85
C LEU A 94 4.16 14.60 4.90
N ARG A 95 4.93 13.69 5.48
CA ARG A 95 5.74 12.71 4.74
C ARG A 95 5.38 11.29 5.14
N ILE A 96 5.61 10.38 4.22
CA ILE A 96 5.55 8.94 4.45
C ILE A 96 6.89 8.36 3.98
N ILE A 97 7.46 7.45 4.77
CA ILE A 97 8.58 6.62 4.31
C ILE A 97 7.99 5.41 3.61
N SER A 98 8.40 5.16 2.38
CA SER A 98 8.00 4.01 1.58
C SER A 98 9.21 3.13 1.33
N ILE A 99 9.08 1.83 1.66
CA ILE A 99 10.13 0.83 1.48
C ILE A 99 9.63 -0.25 0.52
N ASP A 100 10.41 -0.53 -0.51
CA ASP A 100 10.15 -1.59 -1.48
C ASP A 100 11.20 -2.71 -1.31
N LEU A 101 10.72 -3.90 -0.96
CA LEU A 101 11.52 -5.10 -0.73
C LEU A 101 11.38 -6.12 -1.88
N THR A 102 10.81 -5.74 -3.01
CA THR A 102 10.41 -6.66 -4.08
C THR A 102 11.52 -7.00 -5.07
N GLN A 103 12.63 -6.27 -5.05
CA GLN A 103 13.76 -6.53 -5.95
C GLN A 103 14.83 -7.40 -5.28
N GLU A 104 15.27 -8.44 -5.97
CA GLU A 104 16.19 -9.45 -5.42
C GLU A 104 17.50 -8.87 -4.89
N HIS A 105 18.10 -7.95 -5.66
CA HIS A 105 19.44 -7.41 -5.39
C HIS A 105 19.43 -5.98 -4.84
N LEU A 106 18.25 -5.45 -4.51
CA LEU A 106 18.10 -4.06 -4.17
C LEU A 106 16.94 -3.85 -3.17
N LEU A 107 17.15 -2.99 -2.20
CA LEU A 107 16.09 -2.41 -1.39
C LEU A 107 15.95 -0.95 -1.78
N HIS A 108 14.74 -0.50 -2.02
CA HIS A 108 14.44 0.90 -2.27
C HIS A 108 13.77 1.54 -1.07
N GLY A 109 14.22 2.73 -0.73
CA GLY A 109 13.56 3.62 0.21
C GLY A 109 13.22 4.95 -0.44
N ALA A 110 12.07 5.50 -0.13
CA ALA A 110 11.67 6.83 -0.57
C ALA A 110 10.99 7.63 0.54
N VAL A 111 11.26 8.92 0.61
CA VAL A 111 10.42 9.89 1.29
C VAL A 111 9.40 10.39 0.30
N THR A 112 8.13 10.24 0.61
CA THR A 112 7.04 10.65 -0.27
C THR A 112 6.17 11.72 0.39
N ASN A 113 5.44 12.49 -0.43
CA ASN A 113 4.30 13.26 0.05
C ASN A 113 3.06 12.36 0.23
N LEU A 114 1.93 12.93 0.64
CA LEU A 114 0.69 12.15 0.86
C LEU A 114 0.07 11.59 -0.43
N LEU A 115 0.55 11.97 -1.61
CA LEU A 115 0.17 11.37 -2.90
C LEU A 115 1.10 10.23 -3.33
N GLY A 116 2.05 9.83 -2.49
CA GLY A 116 3.02 8.80 -2.83
C GLY A 116 4.08 9.27 -3.85
N GLN A 117 4.16 10.57 -4.15
CA GLN A 117 5.17 11.09 -5.06
C GLN A 117 6.53 11.10 -4.35
N PRO A 118 7.57 10.47 -4.91
CA PRO A 118 8.88 10.41 -4.29
C PRO A 118 9.57 11.78 -4.33
N LEU A 119 9.99 12.27 -3.18
CA LEU A 119 10.71 13.52 -2.99
C LEU A 119 12.20 13.29 -2.81
N ARG A 120 12.55 12.20 -2.14
CA ARG A 120 13.93 11.71 -1.93
C ARG A 120 13.90 10.20 -2.04
N HIS A 121 15.00 9.61 -2.45
CA HIS A 121 15.14 8.15 -2.51
C HIS A 121 16.56 7.72 -2.11
N ALA A 122 16.67 6.50 -1.64
CA ALA A 122 17.93 5.81 -1.44
C ALA A 122 17.76 4.32 -1.71
N GLU A 123 18.89 3.69 -1.95
CA GLU A 123 18.98 2.29 -2.32
C GLU A 123 20.03 1.62 -1.44
N VAL A 124 19.80 0.33 -1.19
CA VAL A 124 20.78 -0.59 -0.60
C VAL A 124 20.95 -1.76 -1.54
N THR A 125 22.14 -1.88 -2.12
CA THR A 125 22.49 -3.03 -2.97
C THR A 125 22.75 -4.25 -2.10
N LEU A 126 22.15 -5.36 -2.46
CA LEU A 126 22.29 -6.64 -1.77
C LEU A 126 23.20 -7.57 -2.56
N ASN A 127 24.07 -8.30 -1.87
CA ASN A 127 24.83 -9.38 -2.51
C ASN A 127 23.89 -10.55 -2.81
N THR A 128 24.17 -11.29 -3.86
CA THR A 128 23.41 -12.49 -4.24
C THR A 128 23.38 -13.49 -3.10
N GLY A 129 22.17 -13.91 -2.69
CA GLY A 129 21.97 -14.87 -1.60
C GLY A 129 22.10 -14.28 -0.19
N SER A 130 22.27 -12.97 -0.04
CA SER A 130 22.27 -12.34 1.29
C SER A 130 20.90 -12.41 1.93
N PHE A 131 20.85 -12.86 3.17
CA PHE A 131 19.66 -12.74 4.01
C PHE A 131 19.44 -11.27 4.36
N VAL A 132 18.25 -10.76 4.12
CA VAL A 132 17.86 -9.41 4.51
C VAL A 132 17.23 -9.48 5.90
N SER A 133 17.95 -8.98 6.90
CA SER A 133 17.43 -8.86 8.27
C SER A 133 16.59 -7.59 8.42
N VAL A 134 15.83 -7.53 9.50
CA VAL A 134 15.06 -6.32 9.87
C VAL A 134 15.98 -5.13 10.10
N ASP A 135 17.20 -5.36 10.63
CA ASP A 135 18.17 -4.30 10.90
C ASP A 135 18.57 -3.54 9.64
N VAL A 136 18.80 -4.24 8.53
CA VAL A 136 19.11 -3.61 7.22
C VAL A 136 17.96 -2.73 6.74
N ILE A 137 16.72 -3.14 7.02
CA ILE A 137 15.53 -2.34 6.68
C ILE A 137 15.45 -1.11 7.60
N ILE A 138 15.72 -1.27 8.90
CA ILE A 138 15.78 -0.17 9.86
C ILE A 138 16.83 0.86 9.44
N GLU A 139 18.05 0.44 9.10
CA GLU A 139 19.11 1.34 8.62
C GLU A 139 18.68 2.13 7.37
N LEU A 140 17.97 1.49 6.43
CA LEU A 140 17.42 2.19 5.26
C LEU A 140 16.37 3.23 5.67
N ILE A 141 15.48 2.90 6.61
CA ILE A 141 14.47 3.82 7.13
C ILE A 141 15.11 5.00 7.87
N GLU A 142 16.14 4.76 8.70
CA GLU A 142 16.92 5.82 9.38
C GLU A 142 17.51 6.81 8.35
N LYS A 143 18.11 6.27 7.29
CA LYS A 143 18.62 7.08 6.19
C LYS A 143 17.53 7.92 5.55
N MET A 144 16.34 7.35 5.31
CA MET A 144 15.20 8.08 4.75
C MET A 144 14.70 9.17 5.70
N LEU A 145 14.60 8.89 7.00
CA LEU A 145 14.23 9.88 8.01
C LEU A 145 15.20 11.06 8.04
N GLY A 146 16.51 10.79 7.94
CA GLY A 146 17.54 11.83 7.86
C GLY A 146 17.46 12.68 6.57
N MET A 147 16.81 12.20 5.52
CA MET A 147 16.60 12.93 4.26
C MET A 147 15.24 13.65 4.20
N SER A 148 14.36 13.43 5.18
CA SER A 148 13.03 14.04 5.20
C SER A 148 13.10 15.52 5.53
N ASP A 149 12.39 16.34 4.76
CA ASP A 149 12.23 17.78 4.96
C ASP A 149 10.91 18.16 5.64
N GLY A 150 10.16 17.19 6.12
CA GLY A 150 8.86 17.36 6.78
C GLY A 150 8.59 16.30 7.82
N GLU A 151 7.46 16.45 8.53
CA GLU A 151 7.01 15.52 9.55
C GLU A 151 6.60 14.19 8.94
N VAL A 152 7.26 13.10 9.36
CA VAL A 152 6.93 11.75 8.91
C VAL A 152 5.83 11.17 9.81
N ILE A 153 4.72 10.77 9.20
CA ILE A 153 3.54 10.26 9.90
C ILE A 153 3.40 8.73 9.89
N GLY A 154 4.24 8.04 9.14
CA GLY A 154 4.20 6.58 9.06
C GLY A 154 5.14 6.01 8.03
N ILE A 155 5.25 4.69 8.05
CA ILE A 155 6.12 3.89 7.21
C ILE A 155 5.28 2.84 6.48
N GLY A 156 5.38 2.80 5.16
CA GLY A 156 4.78 1.78 4.30
C GLY A 156 5.85 0.84 3.76
N VAL A 157 5.62 -0.46 3.84
CA VAL A 157 6.55 -1.48 3.34
C VAL A 157 5.82 -2.39 2.36
N ALA A 158 6.29 -2.45 1.11
CA ALA A 158 5.88 -3.42 0.12
C ALA A 158 6.80 -4.64 0.19
N SER A 159 6.25 -5.80 0.53
CA SER A 159 6.99 -7.05 0.71
C SER A 159 6.55 -8.10 -0.29
N PRO A 160 7.49 -8.86 -0.88
CA PRO A 160 7.14 -10.04 -1.65
C PRO A 160 6.62 -11.16 -0.72
N GLY A 161 5.67 -11.94 -1.19
CA GLY A 161 5.12 -13.10 -0.49
C GLY A 161 3.87 -12.80 0.31
N VAL A 162 3.47 -13.76 1.14
CA VAL A 162 2.23 -13.69 1.93
C VAL A 162 2.45 -12.85 3.19
N VAL A 163 1.65 -11.79 3.35
CA VAL A 163 1.74 -10.89 4.52
C VAL A 163 0.44 -10.94 5.32
N ASP A 164 0.60 -11.11 6.62
CA ASP A 164 -0.49 -11.15 7.60
C ASP A 164 -0.16 -10.23 8.78
N ASN A 165 -0.92 -9.15 8.95
CA ASN A 165 -0.79 -8.20 10.07
C ASN A 165 0.67 -7.76 10.35
N GLY A 166 1.42 -7.44 9.29
CA GLY A 166 2.81 -6.97 9.42
C GLY A 166 3.87 -8.07 9.49
N VAL A 167 3.44 -9.34 9.53
CA VAL A 167 4.31 -10.52 9.51
C VAL A 167 4.36 -11.09 8.11
N VAL A 168 5.54 -11.26 7.53
CA VAL A 168 5.74 -12.01 6.28
C VAL A 168 5.69 -13.49 6.62
N ARG A 169 4.54 -14.15 6.34
CA ARG A 169 4.32 -15.58 6.63
C ARG A 169 5.24 -16.46 5.79
N SER A 170 5.40 -16.12 4.53
CA SER A 170 6.32 -16.80 3.62
C SER A 170 6.73 -15.88 2.47
N SER A 171 8.00 -15.88 2.13
CA SER A 171 8.52 -15.25 0.92
C SER A 171 9.62 -16.13 0.33
N THR A 172 9.34 -16.81 -0.76
CA THR A 172 10.30 -17.67 -1.46
C THR A 172 11.48 -16.85 -1.98
N MET A 173 11.23 -15.65 -2.48
CA MET A 173 12.26 -14.76 -3.02
C MET A 173 13.26 -14.30 -1.95
N ARG A 174 12.80 -14.03 -0.72
CA ARG A 174 13.63 -13.56 0.39
C ARG A 174 14.08 -14.68 1.34
N GLY A 175 13.55 -15.91 1.19
CA GLY A 175 13.78 -16.99 2.13
C GLY A 175 13.19 -16.72 3.53
N TRP A 176 12.22 -15.84 3.62
CA TRP A 176 11.58 -15.48 4.91
C TRP A 176 10.46 -16.45 5.25
N ASN A 177 10.36 -16.74 6.54
CA ASN A 177 9.29 -17.56 7.11
C ASN A 177 8.91 -17.00 8.49
N ASN A 178 7.66 -16.55 8.64
CA ASN A 178 7.14 -15.91 9.83
C ASN A 178 8.02 -14.76 10.38
N LEU A 179 8.50 -13.90 9.47
CA LEU A 179 9.29 -12.74 9.84
C LEU A 179 8.38 -11.55 10.17
N ASP A 180 8.38 -11.11 11.41
CA ASP A 180 7.70 -9.87 11.83
C ASP A 180 8.55 -8.67 11.39
N LEU A 181 7.99 -7.86 10.49
CA LEU A 181 8.59 -6.59 10.06
C LEU A 181 7.97 -5.40 10.81
N SER A 182 6.68 -5.49 11.10
CA SER A 182 5.92 -4.35 11.61
C SER A 182 6.31 -3.97 13.03
N THR A 183 6.34 -4.94 13.95
CA THR A 183 6.57 -4.67 15.38
C THR A 183 7.94 -4.05 15.64
N PRO A 184 9.06 -4.65 15.21
CA PRO A 184 10.37 -4.10 15.53
C PRO A 184 10.61 -2.72 14.87
N ILE A 185 10.08 -2.49 13.66
CA ILE A 185 10.18 -1.19 13.00
C ILE A 185 9.34 -0.15 13.75
N ALA A 186 8.11 -0.49 14.14
CA ALA A 186 7.24 0.43 14.87
C ALA A 186 7.79 0.79 16.25
N GLU A 187 8.36 -0.17 16.96
CA GLU A 187 8.99 0.05 18.28
C GLU A 187 10.24 0.94 18.17
N HIS A 188 11.05 0.74 17.12
CA HIS A 188 12.27 1.51 16.92
C HIS A 188 11.99 2.99 16.62
N PHE A 189 11.01 3.28 15.76
CA PHE A 189 10.75 4.64 15.29
C PHE A 189 9.60 5.36 16.03
N GLY A 190 8.77 4.65 16.78
CA GLY A 190 7.56 5.21 17.38
C GLY A 190 6.53 5.66 16.34
N LEU A 191 6.62 5.16 15.10
CA LEU A 191 5.74 5.47 13.98
C LEU A 191 4.83 4.28 13.65
N GLU A 192 3.69 4.58 13.03
CA GLU A 192 2.84 3.54 12.49
C GLU A 192 3.49 2.90 11.26
N VAL A 193 3.50 1.56 11.24
CA VAL A 193 4.08 0.75 10.15
C VAL A 193 2.99 -0.09 9.50
N ASN A 194 2.87 0.02 8.19
CA ASN A 194 1.99 -0.83 7.40
C ASN A 194 2.84 -1.68 6.44
N VAL A 195 2.79 -2.98 6.59
CA VAL A 195 3.45 -3.94 5.69
C VAL A 195 2.37 -4.60 4.84
N SER A 196 2.51 -4.56 3.54
CA SER A 196 1.56 -5.15 2.59
C SER A 196 2.28 -6.03 1.58
N ASN A 197 1.58 -7.03 1.05
CA ASN A 197 2.03 -7.72 -0.15
C ASN A 197 2.20 -6.72 -1.30
N ASP A 198 3.21 -6.90 -2.13
CA ASP A 198 3.59 -5.99 -3.22
C ASP A 198 2.50 -5.83 -4.30
N ALA A 199 1.82 -6.91 -4.68
CA ALA A 199 0.71 -6.83 -5.63
C ALA A 199 -0.49 -6.09 -5.04
N THR A 200 -0.76 -6.28 -3.74
CA THR A 200 -1.80 -5.53 -3.01
C THR A 200 -1.45 -4.04 -2.91
N ALA A 201 -0.21 -3.70 -2.60
CA ALA A 201 0.25 -2.31 -2.56
C ALA A 201 0.13 -1.64 -3.94
N ALA A 202 0.54 -2.33 -5.02
CA ALA A 202 0.43 -1.84 -6.39
C ALA A 202 -1.05 -1.67 -6.83
N MET A 203 -1.92 -2.62 -6.46
CA MET A 203 -3.37 -2.52 -6.69
C MET A 203 -3.97 -1.29 -6.02
N LEU A 204 -3.61 -1.02 -4.77
CA LEU A 204 -4.09 0.17 -4.05
C LEU A 204 -3.55 1.46 -4.68
N THR A 205 -2.33 1.43 -5.20
CA THR A 205 -1.76 2.56 -5.94
C THR A 205 -2.59 2.85 -7.19
N GLU A 206 -2.91 1.83 -7.99
CA GLU A 206 -3.77 1.97 -9.16
C GLU A 206 -5.18 2.46 -8.79
N ARG A 207 -5.73 1.98 -7.67
CA ARG A 207 -7.05 2.41 -7.18
C ARG A 207 -7.10 3.87 -6.78
N PHE A 208 -6.09 4.38 -6.08
CA PHE A 208 -6.13 5.72 -5.49
C PHE A 208 -5.47 6.79 -6.36
N PHE A 209 -4.50 6.43 -7.19
CA PHE A 209 -3.72 7.38 -7.99
C PHE A 209 -3.80 7.12 -9.50
N GLY A 210 -4.29 5.93 -9.90
CA GLY A 210 -4.51 5.57 -11.30
C GLY A 210 -5.97 5.69 -11.73
N GLN A 211 -6.41 4.74 -12.54
CA GLN A 211 -7.78 4.68 -13.07
C GLN A 211 -8.60 3.50 -12.51
N GLY A 212 -8.08 2.81 -11.50
CA GLY A 212 -8.72 1.65 -10.91
C GLY A 212 -10.05 1.97 -10.22
N GLY A 213 -11.07 1.12 -10.45
CA GLY A 213 -12.37 1.22 -9.79
C GLY A 213 -12.40 0.58 -8.40
N PRO A 214 -13.53 0.72 -7.67
CA PRO A 214 -13.71 0.12 -6.33
C PRO A 214 -13.79 -1.42 -6.36
N ASN A 215 -13.98 -2.00 -7.52
CA ASN A 215 -13.97 -3.45 -7.76
C ASN A 215 -13.00 -3.71 -8.91
N MET A 216 -11.89 -4.40 -8.66
CA MET A 216 -10.92 -4.75 -9.69
C MET A 216 -10.11 -5.99 -9.34
N LEU A 217 -9.64 -6.66 -10.37
CA LEU A 217 -8.57 -7.64 -10.33
C LEU A 217 -7.32 -6.96 -10.89
N PHE A 218 -6.30 -6.82 -10.07
CA PHE A 218 -4.99 -6.34 -10.49
C PHE A 218 -4.08 -7.51 -10.80
N VAL A 219 -3.39 -7.49 -11.94
CA VAL A 219 -2.42 -8.51 -12.34
C VAL A 219 -1.16 -7.82 -12.81
N ARG A 220 -0.03 -8.18 -12.22
CA ARG A 220 1.30 -7.70 -12.59
C ARG A 220 2.14 -8.87 -13.12
N ILE A 221 2.58 -8.75 -14.37
CA ILE A 221 3.43 -9.74 -15.02
C ILE A 221 4.80 -9.10 -15.21
N GLU A 222 5.76 -9.53 -14.40
CA GLU A 222 7.15 -9.08 -14.43
C GLU A 222 8.08 -10.30 -14.38
N ARG A 223 9.03 -10.35 -13.44
CA ARG A 223 9.84 -11.56 -13.19
C ARG A 223 8.99 -12.75 -12.79
N GLY A 224 8.00 -12.52 -11.94
CA GLY A 224 6.95 -13.44 -11.56
C GLY A 224 5.57 -12.91 -11.98
N ILE A 225 4.51 -13.52 -11.46
CA ILE A 225 3.12 -13.09 -11.64
C ILE A 225 2.50 -12.85 -10.27
N GLY A 226 2.30 -11.59 -9.93
CA GLY A 226 1.57 -11.14 -8.75
C GLY A 226 0.17 -10.69 -9.11
N SER A 227 -0.78 -10.90 -8.22
CA SER A 227 -2.14 -10.35 -8.40
C SER A 227 -2.81 -10.06 -7.08
N ALA A 228 -3.79 -9.16 -7.12
CA ALA A 228 -4.58 -8.77 -5.96
C ALA A 228 -6.02 -8.45 -6.38
N ILE A 229 -6.96 -8.63 -5.46
CA ILE A 229 -8.39 -8.45 -5.68
C ILE A 229 -8.89 -7.33 -4.77
N LEU A 230 -9.65 -6.39 -5.34
CA LEU A 230 -10.35 -5.34 -4.61
C LEU A 230 -11.85 -5.49 -4.81
N LEU A 231 -12.62 -5.50 -3.73
CA LEU A 231 -14.08 -5.51 -3.76
C LEU A 231 -14.62 -4.41 -2.85
N SER A 232 -15.40 -3.50 -3.42
CA SER A 232 -16.00 -2.36 -2.70
C SER A 232 -14.97 -1.56 -1.89
N ASP A 233 -13.85 -1.23 -2.53
CA ASP A 233 -12.71 -0.55 -1.91
C ASP A 233 -12.02 -1.32 -0.76
N THR A 234 -12.27 -2.63 -0.64
CA THR A 234 -11.66 -3.50 0.37
C THR A 234 -10.82 -4.57 -0.30
N PRO A 235 -9.51 -4.66 -0.01
CA PRO A 235 -8.68 -5.77 -0.48
C PRO A 235 -9.20 -7.11 0.02
N VAL A 236 -9.29 -8.08 -0.88
CA VAL A 236 -9.64 -9.46 -0.54
C VAL A 236 -8.33 -10.18 -0.20
N ILE A 237 -8.16 -10.51 1.06
CA ILE A 237 -6.94 -11.18 1.56
C ILE A 237 -7.14 -12.68 1.80
N GLY A 238 -8.39 -13.14 2.00
CA GLY A 238 -8.71 -14.52 2.32
C GLY A 238 -8.29 -14.92 3.74
N GLU A 239 -8.73 -16.08 4.19
CA GLU A 239 -8.45 -16.60 5.54
C GLU A 239 -6.95 -16.89 5.76
N LEU A 240 -6.27 -17.35 4.71
CA LEU A 240 -4.83 -17.66 4.73
C LEU A 240 -3.96 -16.51 4.21
N HIS A 241 -4.52 -15.32 4.05
CA HIS A 241 -3.84 -14.13 3.51
C HIS A 241 -3.21 -14.31 2.12
N ALA A 242 -3.67 -15.32 1.36
CA ALA A 242 -3.15 -15.70 0.04
C ALA A 242 -4.21 -15.57 -1.07
N ALA A 243 -5.22 -14.73 -0.90
CA ALA A 243 -6.16 -14.46 -1.98
C ALA A 243 -5.46 -13.70 -3.11
N GLY A 244 -5.80 -14.06 -4.35
CA GLY A 244 -5.21 -13.41 -5.51
C GLY A 244 -3.94 -14.07 -6.04
N GLU A 245 -3.48 -15.19 -5.51
CA GLU A 245 -2.28 -15.90 -5.97
C GLU A 245 -2.47 -16.58 -7.35
N LEU A 246 -2.87 -15.79 -8.39
CA LEU A 246 -3.14 -16.28 -9.76
C LEU A 246 -1.90 -16.89 -10.41
N GLY A 247 -0.71 -16.36 -10.12
CA GLY A 247 0.56 -16.88 -10.64
C GLY A 247 0.78 -18.35 -10.28
N HIS A 248 0.17 -18.82 -9.19
CA HIS A 248 0.30 -20.19 -8.69
C HIS A 248 -0.88 -21.12 -8.99
N ILE A 249 -1.79 -20.72 -9.91
CA ILE A 249 -2.79 -21.64 -10.47
C ILE A 249 -2.09 -22.57 -11.46
N SER A 250 -2.20 -23.91 -11.25
CA SER A 250 -1.71 -24.89 -12.21
C SER A 250 -2.59 -24.89 -13.44
N ILE A 251 -2.02 -24.55 -14.58
CA ILE A 251 -2.68 -24.56 -15.90
C ILE A 251 -2.25 -25.75 -16.76
N ASP A 252 -1.16 -26.41 -16.38
CA ASP A 252 -0.64 -27.62 -17.01
C ASP A 252 -0.06 -28.55 -15.93
N LEU A 253 -0.68 -29.68 -15.69
CA LEU A 253 -0.27 -30.62 -14.64
C LEU A 253 1.07 -31.31 -14.94
N ASP A 254 1.45 -31.40 -16.22
CA ASP A 254 2.71 -31.96 -16.69
C ASP A 254 3.78 -30.86 -16.93
N GLY A 255 3.44 -29.61 -16.63
CA GLY A 255 4.31 -28.45 -16.82
C GLY A 255 5.47 -28.35 -15.82
N PRO A 256 6.30 -27.31 -15.95
CA PRO A 256 7.48 -27.12 -15.12
C PRO A 256 7.18 -27.07 -13.62
N LEU A 257 8.10 -27.58 -12.80
CA LEU A 257 8.00 -27.46 -11.34
C LEU A 257 8.10 -25.99 -10.92
N CYS A 258 7.13 -25.53 -10.17
CA CYS A 258 7.11 -24.21 -9.57
C CYS A 258 7.77 -24.20 -8.18
N PRO A 259 8.47 -23.13 -7.76
CA PRO A 259 9.00 -23.01 -6.41
C PRO A 259 7.96 -23.17 -5.29
N CYS A 260 6.67 -22.98 -5.58
CA CYS A 260 5.58 -23.24 -4.63
C CYS A 260 5.28 -24.74 -4.41
N GLY A 261 5.97 -25.66 -5.11
CA GLY A 261 5.84 -27.10 -5.01
C GLY A 261 4.82 -27.71 -5.98
N LYS A 262 4.07 -26.92 -6.75
CA LYS A 262 3.13 -27.40 -7.77
C LYS A 262 3.81 -27.47 -9.16
N HIS A 263 3.18 -28.19 -10.09
CA HIS A 263 3.57 -28.22 -11.48
C HIS A 263 2.71 -27.29 -12.34
N GLY A 264 3.32 -26.71 -13.40
CA GLY A 264 2.64 -25.93 -14.43
C GLY A 264 1.85 -24.74 -13.94
N CYS A 265 2.35 -24.06 -12.91
CA CYS A 265 1.78 -22.80 -12.48
C CYS A 265 1.86 -21.76 -13.61
N LEU A 266 0.87 -20.89 -13.72
CA LEU A 266 0.81 -19.82 -14.72
C LEU A 266 2.14 -19.03 -14.76
N GLU A 267 2.74 -18.74 -13.60
CA GLU A 267 4.02 -18.05 -13.47
C GLU A 267 5.14 -18.79 -14.20
N THR A 268 5.19 -20.12 -14.13
CA THR A 268 6.24 -20.91 -14.80
C THR A 268 6.10 -20.92 -16.31
N MET A 269 4.97 -20.49 -16.85
CA MET A 269 4.65 -20.50 -18.27
C MET A 269 4.82 -19.15 -18.96
N ILE A 270 4.38 -18.05 -18.32
CA ILE A 270 4.28 -16.73 -18.96
C ILE A 270 4.91 -15.59 -18.17
N SER A 271 5.58 -15.85 -17.07
CA SER A 271 6.36 -14.79 -16.40
C SER A 271 7.54 -14.30 -17.24
N GLY A 272 8.05 -13.10 -16.95
CA GLY A 272 9.25 -12.60 -17.62
C GLY A 272 10.46 -13.54 -17.50
N THR A 273 10.58 -14.23 -16.36
CA THR A 273 11.61 -15.27 -16.17
C THR A 273 11.36 -16.49 -17.06
N ALA A 274 10.12 -16.95 -17.18
CA ALA A 274 9.74 -18.07 -18.02
C ALA A 274 9.98 -17.73 -19.50
N LEU A 275 9.53 -16.56 -19.95
CA LEU A 275 9.72 -16.11 -21.33
C LEU A 275 11.19 -15.98 -21.71
N LYS A 276 12.03 -15.43 -20.83
CA LYS A 276 13.50 -15.35 -21.04
C LYS A 276 14.12 -16.74 -21.23
N LYS A 277 13.70 -17.74 -20.43
CA LYS A 277 14.18 -19.13 -20.58
C LYS A 277 13.77 -19.73 -21.92
N GLN A 278 12.50 -19.52 -22.34
CA GLN A 278 11.99 -20.02 -23.62
C GLN A 278 12.71 -19.40 -24.82
N LEU A 279 12.94 -18.08 -24.79
CA LEU A 279 13.68 -17.36 -25.85
C LEU A 279 15.14 -17.86 -25.93
N SER A 280 15.82 -17.98 -24.79
CA SER A 280 17.21 -18.49 -24.76
C SER A 280 17.33 -19.93 -25.26
N ALA A 281 16.32 -20.77 -25.03
CA ALA A 281 16.28 -22.14 -25.57
C ALA A 281 16.08 -22.13 -27.09
N ALA A 282 15.19 -21.29 -27.60
CA ALA A 282 14.93 -21.16 -29.03
C ALA A 282 16.17 -20.66 -29.81
N ASP A 283 16.92 -19.70 -29.24
CA ASP A 283 18.16 -19.21 -29.84
C ASP A 283 19.26 -20.31 -29.92
N VAL A 284 19.34 -21.18 -28.91
CA VAL A 284 20.27 -22.31 -28.89
C VAL A 284 19.88 -23.35 -29.96
N GLU A 285 18.59 -23.63 -30.14
CA GLU A 285 18.11 -24.55 -31.18
C GLU A 285 18.38 -24.03 -32.60
N GLN A 286 18.21 -22.72 -32.84
CA GLN A 286 18.53 -22.14 -34.13
C GLN A 286 20.01 -22.18 -34.47
N HIS A 287 20.91 -22.08 -33.48
CA HIS A 287 22.37 -22.15 -33.71
C HIS A 287 22.92 -23.59 -33.79
N GLN A 288 22.15 -24.60 -33.35
CA GLN A 288 22.56 -26.01 -33.50
C GLN A 288 22.20 -26.58 -34.89
N ASN A 289 21.42 -25.89 -35.69
CA ASN A 289 20.97 -26.32 -37.03
C ASN A 289 21.74 -25.58 -38.19
N ILE A 290 22.84 -24.91 -37.87
CA ILE A 290 23.78 -24.35 -38.84
C ILE A 290 25.13 -25.07 -38.71
#